data_759cc1a87034158dad4be624d788b344
#
_entry.id   759cc1a87034158dad4be624d788b344
#
_cell.length_a   1.000
_cell.length_b   1.000
_cell.length_c   1.000
_cell.angle_alpha   90.00
_cell.angle_beta   90.00
_cell.angle_gamma   90.00
#
_symmetry.space_group_name_H-M   'P 1'
#
loop_
_entity.id
_entity.type
_entity.pdbx_description
1 polymer ?
#
loop_
_entity_poly.entity_id
_entity_poly.type
_entity_poly.pdbx_seq_one_letter_code
_entity_poly.pdbx_strand_id
1 'polypeptide(L)'
;MIELTWAEIDDRLEGMELAGTKVWGIPRGGAIVAGMARRYGAVVVGTPQEAEFAIDDVIDSGATAKAMQDRYGLQTLAVVDKVAEGIDSWVHFPWEEPAETEMADHVTRMMQYWGEETGREGLVKTPDRVVRSWSELYAGYKMDAEDVLTWFEDDTDEMIVVKNITFYSTCEHHLLPFFGTINVGYIPNGSILGASKVGRVARIYSRRLQVQERLARQIGQSLEAHVLGVAVNVQAQHFCMMARGINQDTSSLITNYLTGYFRDRPDTRAEFFTAISG
;
A
#
# COMPACT_ATOMS: atom_id res chain seq x y z
N MET A 1 20.62 14.73 -10.25
CA MET A 1 20.17 13.58 -9.42
C MET A 1 21.33 12.62 -9.36
N ILE A 2 21.65 12.10 -8.19
CA ILE A 2 22.65 11.04 -7.98
C ILE A 2 21.89 9.78 -7.61
N GLU A 3 22.05 8.70 -8.36
CA GLU A 3 21.47 7.39 -8.07
C GLU A 3 22.55 6.51 -7.44
N LEU A 4 22.29 6.01 -6.24
CA LEU A 4 23.20 5.10 -5.56
C LEU A 4 22.79 3.64 -5.84
N THR A 5 23.77 2.83 -6.14
CA THR A 5 23.59 1.38 -6.22
C THR A 5 23.79 0.71 -4.85
N TRP A 6 23.27 -0.50 -4.67
CA TRP A 6 23.53 -1.30 -3.47
C TRP A 6 25.03 -1.50 -3.20
N ALA A 7 25.84 -1.66 -4.25
CA ALA A 7 27.30 -1.83 -4.14
C ALA A 7 27.97 -0.57 -3.60
N GLU A 8 27.60 0.63 -4.10
CA GLU A 8 28.15 1.90 -3.62
C GLU A 8 27.77 2.19 -2.16
N ILE A 9 26.57 1.76 -1.74
CA ILE A 9 26.16 1.86 -0.34
C ILE A 9 26.96 0.90 0.54
N ASP A 10 27.17 -0.34 0.10
CA ASP A 10 28.00 -1.32 0.81
C ASP A 10 29.44 -0.82 0.94
N ASP A 11 30.04 -0.28 -0.12
CA ASP A 11 31.41 0.29 -0.09
C ASP A 11 31.52 1.45 0.92
N ARG A 12 30.52 2.31 0.98
CA ARG A 12 30.49 3.44 1.93
C ARG A 12 30.33 2.97 3.37
N LEU A 13 29.48 1.96 3.63
CA LEU A 13 29.31 1.38 4.95
C LEU A 13 30.55 0.64 5.45
N GLU A 14 31.25 -0.08 4.56
CA GLU A 14 32.53 -0.70 4.89
C GLU A 14 33.57 0.33 5.33
N GLY A 15 33.63 1.47 4.64
CA GLY A 15 34.52 2.58 4.97
C GLY A 15 34.22 3.29 6.30
N MET A 16 33.05 3.06 6.91
CA MET A 16 32.68 3.66 8.21
C MET A 16 33.29 2.95 9.43
N GLU A 17 33.93 1.79 9.26
CA GLU A 17 34.60 1.02 10.34
C GLU A 17 33.70 0.75 11.57
N LEU A 18 32.46 0.29 11.34
CA LEU A 18 31.42 0.17 12.37
C LEU A 18 31.52 -1.07 13.26
N ALA A 19 32.58 -1.85 13.18
CA ALA A 19 32.72 -3.11 13.93
C ALA A 19 32.67 -2.87 15.46
N GLY A 20 31.67 -3.49 16.12
CA GLY A 20 31.44 -3.36 17.56
C GLY A 20 30.74 -2.06 18.00
N THR A 21 30.54 -1.12 17.07
CA THR A 21 29.91 0.19 17.34
C THR A 21 28.39 0.04 17.51
N LYS A 22 27.83 0.66 18.54
CA LYS A 22 26.38 0.71 18.74
C LYS A 22 25.77 1.83 17.93
N VAL A 23 24.90 1.47 16.96
CA VAL A 23 24.23 2.43 16.10
C VAL A 23 22.71 2.36 16.26
N TRP A 24 22.06 3.53 16.20
CA TRP A 24 20.62 3.64 16.11
C TRP A 24 20.23 4.27 14.78
N GLY A 25 19.37 3.56 14.00
CA GLY A 25 18.90 4.04 12.70
C GLY A 25 17.82 5.11 12.84
N ILE A 26 18.05 6.28 12.26
CA ILE A 26 17.04 7.33 12.18
C ILE A 26 15.90 6.85 11.27
N PRO A 27 14.64 6.89 11.69
CA PRO A 27 13.52 6.54 10.81
C PRO A 27 13.42 7.58 9.67
N ARG A 28 13.27 7.14 8.43
CA ARG A 28 12.92 5.88 7.77
C ARG A 28 14.14 5.20 7.14
N GLY A 29 14.89 5.92 6.28
CA GLY A 29 16.03 5.39 5.53
C GLY A 29 17.18 4.94 6.43
N GLY A 30 17.50 5.70 7.47
CA GLY A 30 18.54 5.32 8.43
C GLY A 30 18.27 4.00 9.15
N ALA A 31 17.02 3.55 9.30
CA ALA A 31 16.73 2.22 9.84
C ALA A 31 17.13 1.10 8.87
N ILE A 32 17.04 1.33 7.55
CA ILE A 32 17.52 0.41 6.52
C ILE A 32 19.04 0.33 6.56
N VAL A 33 19.68 1.50 6.57
CA VAL A 33 21.15 1.63 6.65
C VAL A 33 21.70 0.95 7.91
N ALA A 34 21.07 1.16 9.07
CA ALA A 34 21.46 0.47 10.31
C ALA A 34 21.35 -1.06 10.19
N GLY A 35 20.28 -1.55 9.51
CA GLY A 35 20.11 -2.97 9.20
C GLY A 35 21.25 -3.52 8.34
N MET A 36 21.70 -2.78 7.33
CA MET A 36 22.83 -3.14 6.45
C MET A 36 24.17 -3.09 7.21
N ALA A 37 24.37 -2.10 8.07
CA ALA A 37 25.59 -1.91 8.85
C ALA A 37 25.93 -3.14 9.74
N ARG A 38 24.95 -3.99 10.07
CA ARG A 38 25.20 -5.28 10.76
C ARG A 38 26.17 -6.19 10.01
N ARG A 39 26.21 -6.13 8.67
CA ARG A 39 27.16 -6.92 7.87
C ARG A 39 28.60 -6.53 8.15
N TYR A 40 28.81 -5.30 8.58
CA TYR A 40 30.11 -4.70 8.92
C TYR A 40 30.38 -4.70 10.42
N GLY A 41 29.62 -5.51 11.18
CA GLY A 41 29.81 -5.71 12.61
C GLY A 41 29.19 -4.67 13.53
N ALA A 42 28.36 -3.75 13.01
CA ALA A 42 27.64 -2.80 13.84
C ALA A 42 26.60 -3.50 14.74
N VAL A 43 26.44 -3.00 15.96
CA VAL A 43 25.39 -3.43 16.90
C VAL A 43 24.23 -2.46 16.83
N VAL A 44 23.12 -2.89 16.21
CA VAL A 44 21.93 -2.05 16.09
C VAL A 44 21.13 -2.10 17.37
N VAL A 45 20.89 -0.93 17.97
CA VAL A 45 20.13 -0.77 19.22
C VAL A 45 18.73 -0.23 18.97
N GLY A 46 17.83 -0.45 19.93
CA GLY A 46 16.40 -0.12 19.79
C GLY A 46 16.08 1.35 20.04
N THR A 47 16.93 2.05 20.82
CA THR A 47 16.70 3.43 21.23
C THR A 47 17.95 4.28 21.06
N PRO A 48 17.82 5.60 20.83
CA PRO A 48 18.98 6.48 20.69
C PRO A 48 19.81 6.60 21.97
N GLN A 49 19.23 6.34 23.14
CA GLN A 49 19.93 6.39 24.42
C GLN A 49 20.95 5.25 24.59
N GLU A 50 20.81 4.17 23.88
CA GLU A 50 21.71 3.00 23.92
C GLU A 50 22.82 3.08 22.85
N ALA A 51 22.73 4.05 21.94
CA ALA A 51 23.63 4.18 20.80
C ALA A 51 24.87 5.02 21.11
N GLU A 52 25.94 4.75 20.37
CA GLU A 52 27.14 5.60 20.31
C GLU A 52 27.03 6.61 19.14
N PHE A 53 26.36 6.20 18.08
CA PHE A 53 26.07 7.03 16.90
C PHE A 53 24.63 6.84 16.43
N ALA A 54 24.05 7.93 15.91
CA ALA A 54 22.89 7.83 15.02
C ALA A 54 23.39 7.52 13.61
N ILE A 55 22.63 6.75 12.83
CA ILE A 55 22.95 6.48 11.41
C ILE A 55 21.75 6.82 10.54
N ASP A 56 22.01 7.48 9.41
CA ASP A 56 21.01 7.90 8.44
C ASP A 56 21.42 7.51 7.02
N ASP A 57 20.51 7.58 6.07
CA ASP A 57 20.81 7.44 4.64
C ASP A 57 21.48 8.71 4.09
N VAL A 58 20.91 9.87 4.38
CA VAL A 58 21.42 11.14 3.89
C VAL A 58 21.40 12.24 4.94
N ILE A 59 22.51 12.99 5.05
CA ILE A 59 22.53 14.31 5.69
C ILE A 59 22.34 15.35 4.59
N ASP A 60 21.11 15.88 4.47
CA ASP A 60 20.79 16.89 3.43
C ASP A 60 21.15 18.31 3.88
N SER A 61 20.43 18.86 4.86
CA SER A 61 20.68 20.22 5.41
C SER A 61 21.41 20.20 6.74
N GLY A 62 21.67 19.03 7.30
CA GLY A 62 22.24 18.88 8.65
C GLY A 62 21.25 19.11 9.79
N ALA A 63 20.00 19.47 9.52
CA ALA A 63 19.01 19.76 10.57
C ALA A 63 18.73 18.54 11.48
N THR A 64 18.56 17.35 10.88
CA THR A 64 18.35 16.11 11.62
C THR A 64 19.59 15.73 12.44
N ALA A 65 20.78 15.83 11.86
CA ALA A 65 22.04 15.56 12.56
C ALA A 65 22.22 16.49 13.76
N LYS A 66 21.91 17.78 13.60
CA LYS A 66 21.94 18.76 14.70
C LYS A 66 20.91 18.38 15.79
N ALA A 67 19.71 18.00 15.42
CA ALA A 67 18.69 17.58 16.38
C ALA A 67 19.11 16.33 17.18
N MET A 68 19.81 15.39 16.56
CA MET A 68 20.37 14.20 17.23
C MET A 68 21.46 14.60 18.22
N GLN A 69 22.35 15.51 17.84
CA GLN A 69 23.38 16.04 18.72
C GLN A 69 22.78 16.81 19.90
N ASP A 70 21.84 17.72 19.66
CA ASP A 70 21.24 18.58 20.69
C ASP A 70 20.39 17.76 21.69
N ARG A 71 19.68 16.74 21.22
CA ARG A 71 18.72 15.98 22.05
C ARG A 71 19.33 14.77 22.75
N TYR A 72 20.26 14.09 22.10
CA TYR A 72 20.80 12.82 22.57
C TYR A 72 22.32 12.79 22.72
N GLY A 73 23.01 13.86 22.30
CA GLY A 73 24.48 13.90 22.27
C GLY A 73 25.11 13.01 21.21
N LEU A 74 24.32 12.53 20.24
CA LEU A 74 24.77 11.58 19.22
C LEU A 74 25.28 12.31 17.97
N GLN A 75 26.48 11.95 17.54
CA GLN A 75 26.93 12.27 16.19
C GLN A 75 26.15 11.40 15.19
N THR A 76 25.76 11.98 14.05
CA THR A 76 25.09 11.27 12.95
C THR A 76 26.10 10.88 11.91
N LEU A 77 26.14 9.60 11.56
CA LEU A 77 26.82 9.05 10.38
C LEU A 77 25.79 8.92 9.26
N ALA A 78 26.17 9.13 8.01
CA ALA A 78 25.27 8.94 6.87
C ALA A 78 25.99 8.28 5.70
N VAL A 79 25.24 7.54 4.88
CA VAL A 79 25.76 6.98 3.62
C VAL A 79 26.19 8.12 2.70
N VAL A 80 25.42 9.21 2.66
CA VAL A 80 25.78 10.45 1.94
C VAL A 80 25.65 11.63 2.89
N ASP A 81 26.74 12.38 3.04
CA ASP A 81 26.72 13.69 3.70
C ASP A 81 26.81 14.78 2.64
N LYS A 82 25.68 15.29 2.18
CA LYS A 82 25.61 16.32 1.14
C LYS A 82 26.35 17.60 1.53
N VAL A 83 26.33 17.93 2.83
CA VAL A 83 27.00 19.13 3.35
C VAL A 83 28.51 18.97 3.27
N ALA A 84 29.04 17.84 3.70
CA ALA A 84 30.48 17.56 3.67
C ALA A 84 31.00 17.27 2.27
N GLU A 85 30.20 16.59 1.42
CA GLU A 85 30.57 16.21 0.05
C GLU A 85 30.29 17.32 -0.98
N GLY A 86 29.62 18.42 -0.59
CA GLY A 86 29.30 19.53 -1.48
C GLY A 86 28.27 19.18 -2.57
N ILE A 87 27.34 18.30 -2.24
CA ILE A 87 26.33 17.76 -3.16
C ILE A 87 25.07 18.63 -3.12
N ASP A 88 24.74 19.28 -4.25
CA ASP A 88 23.54 20.10 -4.42
C ASP A 88 22.38 19.33 -5.09
N SER A 89 22.64 18.08 -5.50
CA SER A 89 21.67 17.24 -6.21
C SER A 89 20.84 16.39 -5.25
N TRP A 90 19.66 15.96 -5.71
CA TRP A 90 18.89 14.92 -5.05
C TRP A 90 19.66 13.60 -5.11
N VAL A 91 19.70 12.88 -3.98
CA VAL A 91 20.27 11.53 -3.88
C VAL A 91 19.11 10.54 -3.81
N HIS A 92 19.10 9.59 -4.74
CA HIS A 92 18.11 8.51 -4.81
C HIS A 92 18.74 7.21 -4.33
N PHE A 93 18.07 6.56 -3.39
CA PHE A 93 18.52 5.30 -2.82
C PHE A 93 17.73 4.12 -3.39
N PRO A 94 18.32 2.92 -3.48
CA PRO A 94 17.67 1.74 -4.06
C PRO A 94 16.40 1.27 -3.34
N TRP A 95 16.12 1.76 -2.15
CA TRP A 95 14.90 1.45 -1.38
C TRP A 95 13.82 2.54 -1.50
N GLU A 96 14.10 3.62 -2.18
CA GLU A 96 13.08 4.62 -2.49
C GLU A 96 12.18 4.13 -3.63
N GLU A 97 11.02 4.76 -3.82
CA GLU A 97 10.15 4.36 -4.93
C GLU A 97 10.94 4.49 -6.25
N PRO A 98 11.00 3.42 -7.07
CA PRO A 98 11.68 3.48 -8.37
C PRO A 98 11.08 4.59 -9.23
N ALA A 99 11.93 5.33 -9.94
CA ALA A 99 11.46 6.31 -10.91
C ALA A 99 10.55 5.63 -11.96
N GLU A 100 9.57 6.36 -12.51
CA GLU A 100 8.67 5.80 -13.55
C GLU A 100 9.45 5.22 -14.74
N THR A 101 10.58 5.82 -15.08
CA THR A 101 11.50 5.32 -16.12
C THR A 101 12.09 3.96 -15.78
N GLU A 102 12.51 3.72 -14.54
CA GLU A 102 13.04 2.44 -14.08
C GLU A 102 11.97 1.34 -14.12
N MET A 103 10.74 1.66 -13.72
CA MET A 103 9.61 0.73 -13.83
C MET A 103 9.30 0.38 -15.31
N ALA A 104 9.41 1.33 -16.22
CA ALA A 104 9.25 1.09 -17.66
C ALA A 104 10.33 0.14 -18.21
N ASP A 105 11.56 0.25 -17.73
CA ASP A 105 12.65 -0.67 -18.09
C ASP A 105 12.38 -2.10 -17.60
N HIS A 106 11.84 -2.26 -16.39
CA HIS A 106 11.42 -3.58 -15.89
C HIS A 106 10.32 -4.20 -16.76
N VAL A 107 9.33 -3.42 -17.19
CA VAL A 107 8.30 -3.89 -18.13
C VAL A 107 8.92 -4.31 -19.46
N THR A 108 9.87 -3.53 -19.98
CA THR A 108 10.61 -3.86 -21.20
C THR A 108 11.32 -5.20 -21.07
N ARG A 109 12.04 -5.42 -19.98
CA ARG A 109 12.74 -6.70 -19.71
C ARG A 109 11.77 -7.87 -19.59
N MET A 110 10.60 -7.68 -18.98
CA MET A 110 9.56 -8.72 -18.93
C MET A 110 9.09 -9.12 -20.33
N MET A 111 8.81 -8.16 -21.21
CA MET A 111 8.41 -8.43 -22.58
C MET A 111 9.50 -9.20 -23.35
N GLN A 112 10.75 -8.77 -23.20
CA GLN A 112 11.91 -9.46 -23.78
C GLN A 112 12.08 -10.89 -23.27
N TYR A 113 11.85 -11.12 -21.98
CA TYR A 113 11.87 -12.47 -21.39
C TYR A 113 10.83 -13.40 -22.03
N TRP A 114 9.69 -12.88 -22.45
CA TRP A 114 8.68 -13.65 -23.19
C TRP A 114 8.98 -13.79 -24.68
N GLY A 115 10.07 -13.22 -25.18
CA GLY A 115 10.50 -13.29 -26.55
C GLY A 115 9.92 -12.22 -27.48
N GLU A 116 9.34 -11.14 -26.92
CA GLU A 116 8.81 -10.06 -27.70
C GLU A 116 9.90 -9.10 -28.22
N GLU A 117 9.72 -8.69 -29.48
CA GLU A 117 10.54 -7.62 -30.08
C GLU A 117 10.00 -6.26 -29.66
N THR A 118 10.57 -5.69 -28.58
CA THR A 118 10.06 -4.49 -27.91
C THR A 118 10.17 -3.21 -28.74
N GLY A 119 11.01 -3.20 -29.79
CA GLY A 119 11.18 -2.08 -30.71
C GLY A 119 10.07 -1.92 -31.75
N ARG A 120 9.17 -2.91 -31.94
CA ARG A 120 8.08 -2.80 -32.90
C ARG A 120 7.06 -1.74 -32.52
N GLU A 121 6.44 -1.09 -33.51
CA GLU A 121 5.55 0.07 -33.33
C GLU A 121 4.45 -0.14 -32.26
N GLY A 122 3.86 -1.31 -32.20
CA GLY A 122 2.81 -1.64 -31.22
C GLY A 122 3.30 -1.73 -29.77
N LEU A 123 4.59 -2.00 -29.53
CA LEU A 123 5.16 -2.23 -28.20
C LEU A 123 6.07 -1.11 -27.69
N VAL A 124 6.63 -0.27 -28.54
CA VAL A 124 7.60 0.77 -28.16
C VAL A 124 7.09 1.70 -27.03
N LYS A 125 5.78 1.95 -26.97
CA LYS A 125 5.15 2.77 -25.91
C LYS A 125 4.45 1.95 -24.82
N THR A 126 4.54 0.61 -24.87
CA THR A 126 3.85 -0.26 -23.91
C THR A 126 4.40 -0.13 -22.49
N PRO A 127 5.72 -0.04 -22.25
CA PRO A 127 6.25 0.12 -20.91
C PRO A 127 5.66 1.34 -20.17
N ASP A 128 5.69 2.52 -20.79
CA ASP A 128 5.11 3.74 -20.20
C ASP A 128 3.60 3.66 -19.97
N ARG A 129 2.87 2.98 -20.87
CA ARG A 129 1.43 2.79 -20.70
C ARG A 129 1.12 1.88 -19.53
N VAL A 130 1.89 0.82 -19.34
CA VAL A 130 1.75 -0.12 -18.23
C VAL A 130 2.01 0.58 -16.90
N VAL A 131 3.12 1.31 -16.78
CA VAL A 131 3.47 2.04 -15.55
C VAL A 131 2.38 3.06 -15.18
N ARG A 132 1.90 3.86 -16.15
CA ARG A 132 0.78 4.77 -15.93
C ARG A 132 -0.50 4.07 -15.50
N SER A 133 -0.83 2.92 -16.11
CA SER A 133 -2.01 2.16 -15.71
C SER A 133 -1.90 1.61 -14.29
N TRP A 134 -0.71 1.18 -13.86
CA TRP A 134 -0.47 0.75 -12.48
C TRP A 134 -0.64 1.88 -11.47
N SER A 135 -0.21 3.10 -11.81
CA SER A 135 -0.44 4.27 -10.96
C SER A 135 -1.92 4.52 -10.69
N GLU A 136 -2.80 4.22 -11.66
CA GLU A 136 -4.25 4.29 -11.48
C GLU A 136 -4.81 3.06 -10.74
N LEU A 137 -4.38 1.85 -11.12
CA LEU A 137 -4.87 0.59 -10.55
C LEU A 137 -4.50 0.43 -9.08
N TYR A 138 -3.38 1.02 -8.66
CA TYR A 138 -2.89 0.94 -7.28
C TYR A 138 -2.96 2.26 -6.52
N ALA A 139 -3.73 3.24 -7.03
CA ALA A 139 -3.91 4.54 -6.37
C ALA A 139 -4.43 4.44 -4.94
N GLY A 140 -5.15 3.38 -4.60
CA GLY A 140 -5.70 3.14 -3.27
C GLY A 140 -4.66 3.03 -2.16
N TYR A 141 -3.39 2.71 -2.48
CA TYR A 141 -2.32 2.71 -1.48
C TYR A 141 -1.97 4.12 -0.97
N LYS A 142 -2.24 5.14 -1.77
CA LYS A 142 -1.97 6.56 -1.44
C LYS A 142 -3.21 7.28 -0.90
N MET A 143 -4.29 6.55 -0.60
CA MET A 143 -5.58 7.11 -0.13
C MET A 143 -6.00 6.47 1.18
N ASP A 144 -6.59 7.29 2.06
CA ASP A 144 -7.25 6.84 3.28
C ASP A 144 -8.77 6.83 3.09
N ALA A 145 -9.43 5.80 3.61
CA ALA A 145 -10.89 5.70 3.55
C ALA A 145 -11.57 6.73 4.47
N GLU A 146 -10.95 7.06 5.59
CA GLU A 146 -11.47 8.08 6.52
C GLU A 146 -11.59 9.45 5.87
N ASP A 147 -10.67 9.82 4.98
CA ASP A 147 -10.67 11.11 4.29
C ASP A 147 -11.89 11.31 3.38
N VAL A 148 -12.55 10.23 2.99
CA VAL A 148 -13.70 10.30 2.08
C VAL A 148 -15.04 10.14 2.78
N LEU A 149 -15.07 9.72 4.04
CA LEU A 149 -16.30 9.56 4.80
C LEU A 149 -16.92 10.92 5.15
N THR A 150 -18.22 11.03 4.98
CA THR A 150 -18.98 12.21 5.39
C THR A 150 -20.32 11.74 5.92
N TRP A 151 -20.53 11.96 7.19
CA TRP A 151 -21.71 11.58 7.92
C TRP A 151 -22.63 12.80 8.11
N PHE A 152 -23.95 12.57 8.12
CA PHE A 152 -24.98 13.56 8.34
C PHE A 152 -25.87 13.10 9.48
N GLU A 153 -26.17 13.97 10.43
CA GLU A 153 -27.15 13.67 11.48
C GLU A 153 -28.52 13.36 10.87
N ASP A 154 -29.10 12.23 11.26
CA ASP A 154 -30.40 11.77 10.78
C ASP A 154 -30.94 10.74 11.77
N ASP A 155 -32.26 10.80 12.01
CA ASP A 155 -32.99 9.93 12.94
C ASP A 155 -33.41 8.58 12.30
N THR A 156 -32.98 8.31 11.08
CA THR A 156 -33.23 7.03 10.40
C THR A 156 -32.60 5.87 11.18
N ASP A 157 -33.40 4.87 11.51
CA ASP A 157 -33.01 3.62 12.16
C ASP A 157 -33.18 2.39 11.26
N GLU A 158 -33.71 2.57 10.06
CA GLU A 158 -33.90 1.54 9.05
C GLU A 158 -32.60 1.22 8.30
N MET A 159 -32.54 -0.02 7.77
CA MET A 159 -31.42 -0.48 6.98
C MET A 159 -31.23 0.36 5.71
N ILE A 160 -30.03 0.83 5.49
CA ILE A 160 -29.63 1.49 4.24
C ILE A 160 -28.75 0.52 3.44
N VAL A 161 -29.11 0.26 2.17
CA VAL A 161 -28.37 -0.63 1.27
C VAL A 161 -27.92 0.11 0.01
N VAL A 162 -26.62 0.07 -0.26
CA VAL A 162 -26.01 0.48 -1.53
C VAL A 162 -25.58 -0.76 -2.29
N LYS A 163 -26.26 -1.07 -3.39
CA LYS A 163 -26.01 -2.30 -4.15
C LYS A 163 -25.40 -2.08 -5.51
N ASN A 164 -24.82 -3.16 -6.07
CA ASN A 164 -24.26 -3.21 -7.42
C ASN A 164 -23.12 -2.21 -7.65
N ILE A 165 -22.30 -1.95 -6.64
CA ILE A 165 -21.09 -1.15 -6.79
C ILE A 165 -20.10 -1.99 -7.61
N THR A 166 -19.90 -1.63 -8.87
CA THR A 166 -18.92 -2.30 -9.73
C THR A 166 -17.50 -2.00 -9.28
N PHE A 167 -16.65 -3.02 -9.21
CA PHE A 167 -15.25 -2.87 -8.87
C PHE A 167 -14.34 -3.70 -9.76
N TYR A 168 -13.09 -3.25 -9.85
CA TYR A 168 -11.97 -3.96 -10.45
C TYR A 168 -10.82 -3.93 -9.45
N SER A 169 -10.20 -5.08 -9.23
CA SER A 169 -9.07 -5.20 -8.30
C SER A 169 -8.03 -6.18 -8.85
N THR A 170 -6.89 -6.27 -8.20
CA THR A 170 -5.79 -7.16 -8.59
C THR A 170 -5.56 -8.22 -7.51
N CYS A 171 -5.66 -9.48 -7.91
CA CYS A 171 -5.36 -10.62 -7.05
C CYS A 171 -3.86 -10.60 -6.66
N GLU A 172 -3.56 -10.52 -5.37
CA GLU A 172 -2.18 -10.43 -4.87
C GLU A 172 -1.32 -11.66 -5.17
N HIS A 173 -1.95 -12.84 -5.37
CA HIS A 173 -1.22 -14.08 -5.62
C HIS A 173 -0.65 -14.20 -7.05
N HIS A 174 -1.30 -13.56 -8.02
CA HIS A 174 -0.96 -13.75 -9.45
C HIS A 174 -0.83 -12.43 -10.22
N LEU A 175 -1.09 -11.28 -9.60
CA LEU A 175 -1.19 -9.96 -10.24
C LEU A 175 -2.18 -9.92 -11.42
N LEU A 176 -3.18 -10.80 -11.40
CA LEU A 176 -4.25 -10.85 -12.38
C LEU A 176 -5.52 -10.17 -11.84
N PRO A 177 -6.34 -9.57 -12.71
CA PRO A 177 -7.55 -8.88 -12.26
C PRO A 177 -8.58 -9.86 -11.69
N PHE A 178 -9.37 -9.35 -10.75
CA PHE A 178 -10.68 -9.88 -10.40
C PHE A 178 -11.67 -8.72 -10.31
N PHE A 179 -12.92 -8.99 -10.64
CA PHE A 179 -13.90 -7.94 -10.81
C PHE A 179 -15.30 -8.48 -10.55
N GLY A 180 -16.21 -7.58 -10.23
CA GLY A 180 -17.58 -7.94 -9.92
C GLY A 180 -18.36 -6.82 -9.26
N THR A 181 -19.20 -7.18 -8.31
CA THR A 181 -20.05 -6.24 -7.59
C THR A 181 -19.85 -6.34 -6.07
N ILE A 182 -19.99 -5.19 -5.42
CA ILE A 182 -20.01 -5.05 -3.98
C ILE A 182 -21.38 -4.49 -3.57
N ASN A 183 -21.98 -5.10 -2.57
CA ASN A 183 -23.19 -4.63 -1.92
C ASN A 183 -22.86 -4.32 -0.47
N VAL A 184 -23.28 -3.15 0.02
CA VAL A 184 -23.02 -2.71 1.39
C VAL A 184 -24.33 -2.31 2.03
N GLY A 185 -24.67 -2.94 3.15
CA GLY A 185 -25.77 -2.57 4.01
C GLY A 185 -25.25 -2.06 5.35
N TYR A 186 -25.90 -1.07 5.94
CA TYR A 186 -25.60 -0.64 7.30
C TYR A 186 -26.87 -0.21 8.03
N ILE A 187 -26.85 -0.30 9.36
CA ILE A 187 -27.90 0.23 10.24
C ILE A 187 -27.36 1.51 10.86
N PRO A 188 -27.96 2.66 10.60
CA PRO A 188 -27.54 3.93 11.16
C PRO A 188 -27.51 3.95 12.70
N ASN A 189 -26.71 4.87 13.26
CA ASN A 189 -26.62 5.15 14.69
C ASN A 189 -26.63 6.67 14.92
N GLY A 190 -27.79 7.32 14.64
CA GLY A 190 -27.95 8.76 14.74
C GLY A 190 -27.30 9.56 13.60
N SER A 191 -26.74 8.87 12.60
CA SER A 191 -26.21 9.51 11.40
C SER A 191 -26.21 8.58 10.19
N ILE A 192 -26.33 9.15 9.00
CA ILE A 192 -26.29 8.45 7.72
C ILE A 192 -25.05 8.85 6.91
N LEU A 193 -24.53 7.90 6.15
CA LEU A 193 -23.38 8.11 5.27
C LEU A 193 -23.85 8.65 3.91
N GLY A 194 -23.17 9.67 3.40
CA GLY A 194 -23.45 10.12 2.03
C GLY A 194 -23.31 8.97 1.03
N ALA A 195 -24.36 8.70 0.24
CA ALA A 195 -24.48 7.50 -0.61
C ALA A 195 -23.26 7.25 -1.53
N SER A 196 -22.65 8.32 -2.08
CA SER A 196 -21.46 8.22 -2.93
C SER A 196 -20.20 7.79 -2.16
N LYS A 197 -20.19 7.87 -0.84
CA LYS A 197 -19.01 7.59 0.00
C LYS A 197 -18.74 6.09 0.09
N VAL A 198 -19.80 5.29 0.15
CA VAL A 198 -19.69 3.81 0.10
C VAL A 198 -18.92 3.36 -1.16
N GLY A 199 -19.30 3.90 -2.32
CA GLY A 199 -18.61 3.60 -3.58
C GLY A 199 -17.15 4.09 -3.60
N ARG A 200 -16.84 5.22 -2.95
CA ARG A 200 -15.47 5.73 -2.85
C ARG A 200 -14.60 4.84 -1.96
N VAL A 201 -15.11 4.41 -0.82
CA VAL A 201 -14.43 3.46 0.09
C VAL A 201 -14.15 2.14 -0.64
N ALA A 202 -15.16 1.58 -1.33
CA ALA A 202 -14.99 0.37 -2.13
C ALA A 202 -13.91 0.55 -3.20
N ARG A 203 -13.86 1.72 -3.87
CA ARG A 203 -12.84 2.05 -4.86
C ARG A 203 -11.44 2.16 -4.25
N ILE A 204 -11.27 2.75 -3.08
CA ILE A 204 -9.98 2.88 -2.39
C ILE A 204 -9.40 1.51 -2.10
N TYR A 205 -10.20 0.63 -1.50
CA TYR A 205 -9.71 -0.71 -1.12
C TYR A 205 -9.56 -1.65 -2.31
N SER A 206 -10.38 -1.53 -3.37
CA SER A 206 -10.22 -2.35 -4.57
C SER A 206 -9.00 -1.96 -5.40
N ARG A 207 -8.51 -0.72 -5.32
CA ARG A 207 -7.30 -0.26 -6.02
C ARG A 207 -6.01 -0.55 -5.26
N ARG A 208 -5.87 -1.80 -4.83
CA ARG A 208 -4.71 -2.37 -4.12
C ARG A 208 -4.50 -3.81 -4.56
N LEU A 209 -3.39 -4.42 -4.19
CA LEU A 209 -3.25 -5.88 -4.25
C LEU A 209 -4.15 -6.50 -3.18
N GLN A 210 -5.07 -7.38 -3.57
CA GLN A 210 -6.13 -7.85 -2.70
C GLN A 210 -6.38 -9.36 -2.78
N VAL A 211 -6.97 -9.85 -1.70
CA VAL A 211 -7.85 -11.02 -1.70
C VAL A 211 -9.27 -10.56 -1.40
N GLN A 212 -10.26 -11.24 -1.96
CA GLN A 212 -11.65 -10.80 -1.90
C GLN A 212 -12.18 -10.70 -0.46
N GLU A 213 -11.76 -11.59 0.42
CA GLU A 213 -12.12 -11.62 1.84
C GLU A 213 -11.58 -10.39 2.59
N ARG A 214 -10.34 -9.98 2.28
CA ARG A 214 -9.75 -8.78 2.86
C ARG A 214 -10.45 -7.52 2.34
N LEU A 215 -10.78 -7.47 1.06
CA LEU A 215 -11.53 -6.37 0.46
C LEU A 215 -12.86 -6.15 1.18
N ALA A 216 -13.66 -7.21 1.33
CA ALA A 216 -14.94 -7.15 2.05
C ALA A 216 -14.77 -6.67 3.50
N ARG A 217 -13.78 -7.22 4.20
CA ARG A 217 -13.49 -6.85 5.59
C ARG A 217 -13.05 -5.39 5.72
N GLN A 218 -12.14 -4.89 4.89
CA GLN A 218 -11.63 -3.52 4.98
C GLN A 218 -12.74 -2.50 4.72
N ILE A 219 -13.63 -2.76 3.75
CA ILE A 219 -14.79 -1.92 3.50
C ILE A 219 -15.71 -1.88 4.72
N GLY A 220 -16.00 -3.03 5.33
CA GLY A 220 -16.86 -3.09 6.51
C GLY A 220 -16.24 -2.38 7.72
N GLN A 221 -14.96 -2.62 7.98
CA GLN A 221 -14.24 -2.04 9.11
C GLN A 221 -14.17 -0.51 9.05
N SER A 222 -14.09 0.10 7.87
CA SER A 222 -14.11 1.55 7.75
C SER A 222 -15.44 2.21 8.13
N LEU A 223 -16.51 1.43 8.26
CA LEU A 223 -17.84 1.92 8.61
C LEU A 223 -18.28 1.54 10.03
N GLU A 224 -17.70 0.50 10.61
CA GLU A 224 -18.15 -0.11 11.88
C GLU A 224 -18.25 0.86 13.05
N ALA A 225 -17.34 1.82 13.15
CA ALA A 225 -17.27 2.74 14.29
C ALA A 225 -18.49 3.69 14.38
N HIS A 226 -19.24 3.84 13.28
CA HIS A 226 -20.31 4.85 13.14
C HIS A 226 -21.72 4.25 13.06
N VAL A 227 -21.87 2.94 13.07
CA VAL A 227 -23.14 2.26 12.78
C VAL A 227 -23.42 1.11 13.74
N LEU A 228 -24.69 0.69 13.88
CA LEU A 228 -25.08 -0.45 14.71
C LEU A 228 -24.75 -1.82 14.10
N GLY A 229 -24.36 -1.83 12.84
CA GLY A 229 -23.92 -3.02 12.13
C GLY A 229 -23.66 -2.73 10.65
N VAL A 230 -22.78 -3.54 10.07
CA VAL A 230 -22.42 -3.49 8.65
C VAL A 230 -22.53 -4.88 8.03
N ALA A 231 -23.04 -4.93 6.80
CA ALA A 231 -23.00 -6.08 5.92
C ALA A 231 -22.29 -5.68 4.61
N VAL A 232 -21.25 -6.41 4.25
CA VAL A 232 -20.60 -6.28 2.94
C VAL A 232 -20.67 -7.65 2.26
N ASN A 233 -21.26 -7.68 1.06
CA ASN A 233 -21.27 -8.84 0.19
C ASN A 233 -20.47 -8.50 -1.06
N VAL A 234 -19.52 -9.34 -1.43
CA VAL A 234 -18.71 -9.22 -2.64
C VAL A 234 -18.92 -10.45 -3.48
N GLN A 235 -19.31 -10.25 -4.73
CA GLN A 235 -19.41 -11.30 -5.74
C GLN A 235 -18.49 -10.97 -6.91
N ALA A 236 -17.53 -11.85 -7.20
CA ALA A 236 -16.53 -11.58 -8.23
C ALA A 236 -16.10 -12.81 -9.01
N GLN A 237 -15.66 -12.56 -10.25
CA GLN A 237 -14.93 -13.49 -11.09
C GLN A 237 -13.44 -13.20 -11.00
N HIS A 238 -12.63 -14.25 -10.92
CA HIS A 238 -11.19 -14.16 -10.76
C HIS A 238 -10.46 -14.62 -12.02
N PHE A 239 -9.77 -13.73 -12.69
CA PHE A 239 -9.06 -14.05 -13.93
C PHE A 239 -7.96 -15.10 -13.71
N CYS A 240 -7.41 -15.18 -12.51
CA CYS A 240 -6.47 -16.23 -12.13
C CYS A 240 -7.08 -17.66 -12.09
N MET A 241 -8.41 -17.77 -12.02
CA MET A 241 -9.15 -19.02 -12.13
C MET A 241 -9.66 -19.27 -13.55
N MET A 242 -9.90 -18.20 -14.32
CA MET A 242 -10.51 -18.24 -15.65
C MET A 242 -9.47 -18.52 -16.75
N ALA A 243 -8.39 -17.72 -16.80
CA ALA A 243 -7.45 -17.70 -17.93
C ALA A 243 -6.31 -18.71 -17.81
N ARG A 244 -6.14 -19.32 -16.66
CA ARG A 244 -5.07 -20.29 -16.37
C ARG A 244 -5.46 -21.18 -15.17
N GLY A 245 -4.62 -22.19 -14.86
CA GLY A 245 -4.84 -23.11 -13.75
C GLY A 245 -6.04 -24.00 -14.00
N ILE A 246 -7.11 -23.84 -13.25
CA ILE A 246 -8.31 -24.69 -13.33
C ILE A 246 -9.25 -24.34 -14.51
N ASN A 247 -9.03 -23.22 -15.20
CA ASN A 247 -9.80 -22.76 -16.37
C ASN A 247 -11.33 -22.76 -16.16
N GLN A 248 -11.79 -22.19 -15.04
CA GLN A 248 -13.21 -22.08 -14.69
C GLN A 248 -13.72 -20.67 -14.99
N ASP A 249 -14.25 -20.47 -16.19
CA ASP A 249 -14.68 -19.17 -16.71
C ASP A 249 -16.08 -18.74 -16.20
N THR A 250 -16.90 -19.66 -15.74
CA THR A 250 -18.26 -19.39 -15.24
C THR A 250 -18.34 -19.29 -13.72
N SER A 251 -17.27 -19.68 -13.01
CA SER A 251 -17.29 -19.67 -11.54
C SER A 251 -17.17 -18.24 -10.98
N SER A 252 -17.92 -17.97 -9.93
CA SER A 252 -17.82 -16.75 -9.14
C SER A 252 -17.56 -17.07 -7.67
N LEU A 253 -16.78 -16.23 -7.00
CA LEU A 253 -16.58 -16.29 -5.57
C LEU A 253 -17.51 -15.30 -4.88
N ILE A 254 -18.18 -15.74 -3.81
CA ILE A 254 -19.01 -14.88 -2.98
C ILE A 254 -18.41 -14.84 -1.58
N THR A 255 -18.13 -13.64 -1.09
CA THR A 255 -17.64 -13.42 0.28
C THR A 255 -18.52 -12.42 1.00
N ASN A 256 -18.66 -12.62 2.31
CA ASN A 256 -19.46 -11.74 3.15
C ASN A 256 -18.64 -11.30 4.37
N TYR A 257 -18.84 -10.05 4.78
CA TYR A 257 -18.40 -9.52 6.05
C TYR A 257 -19.60 -8.93 6.77
N LEU A 258 -19.90 -9.42 7.96
CA LEU A 258 -21.08 -9.06 8.72
C LEU A 258 -20.70 -8.70 10.15
N THR A 259 -21.23 -7.58 10.67
CA THR A 259 -21.03 -7.16 12.07
C THR A 259 -22.30 -6.65 12.69
N GLY A 260 -22.30 -6.48 14.01
CA GLY A 260 -23.42 -5.95 14.79
C GLY A 260 -24.74 -6.66 14.44
N TYR A 261 -25.78 -5.90 14.17
CA TYR A 261 -27.13 -6.42 13.90
C TYR A 261 -27.18 -7.45 12.75
N PHE A 262 -26.33 -7.33 11.73
CA PHE A 262 -26.31 -8.32 10.64
C PHE A 262 -25.72 -9.67 11.07
N ARG A 263 -24.87 -9.69 12.08
CA ARG A 263 -24.32 -10.92 12.66
C ARG A 263 -25.27 -11.53 13.69
N ASP A 264 -25.82 -10.68 14.56
CA ASP A 264 -26.52 -11.10 15.77
C ASP A 264 -28.00 -11.33 15.55
N ARG A 265 -28.61 -10.74 14.50
CA ARG A 265 -30.04 -10.83 14.19
C ARG A 265 -30.28 -11.51 12.83
N PRO A 266 -30.80 -12.75 12.84
CA PRO A 266 -31.07 -13.49 11.60
C PRO A 266 -32.02 -12.76 10.64
N ASP A 267 -33.01 -12.03 11.17
CA ASP A 267 -33.99 -11.30 10.37
C ASP A 267 -33.35 -10.16 9.60
N THR A 268 -32.54 -9.35 10.26
CA THR A 268 -31.77 -8.26 9.64
C THR A 268 -30.84 -8.76 8.53
N ARG A 269 -30.20 -9.90 8.78
CA ARG A 269 -29.37 -10.57 7.78
C ARG A 269 -30.17 -11.04 6.58
N ALA A 270 -31.31 -11.67 6.81
CA ALA A 270 -32.20 -12.16 5.75
C ALA A 270 -32.74 -11.02 4.89
N GLU A 271 -33.14 -9.92 5.51
CA GLU A 271 -33.58 -8.69 4.84
C GLU A 271 -32.50 -8.14 3.91
N PHE A 272 -31.25 -8.02 4.39
CA PHE A 272 -30.12 -7.59 3.55
C PHE A 272 -29.94 -8.49 2.32
N PHE A 273 -29.90 -9.81 2.51
CA PHE A 273 -29.71 -10.71 1.38
C PHE A 273 -30.89 -10.69 0.41
N THR A 274 -32.11 -10.46 0.90
CA THR A 274 -33.29 -10.27 0.06
C THR A 274 -33.16 -8.97 -0.77
N ALA A 275 -32.73 -7.88 -0.16
CA ALA A 275 -32.58 -6.60 -0.82
C ALA A 275 -31.53 -6.62 -1.94
N ILE A 276 -30.48 -7.44 -1.83
CA ILE A 276 -29.42 -7.54 -2.84
C ILE A 276 -29.67 -8.63 -3.90
N SER A 277 -30.65 -9.52 -3.73
CA SER A 277 -30.93 -10.64 -4.61
C SER A 277 -31.77 -10.29 -5.83
N GLY A 278 -32.26 -9.05 -5.93
CA GLY A 278 -33.15 -8.54 -7.00
C GLY A 278 -32.41 -7.81 -8.14
#